data_41d82cda5240d0e3335f4ebae599dd59
#
_entry.id   41d82cda5240d0e3335f4ebae599dd59
#
_cell.length_a   1.000
_cell.length_b   1.000
_cell.length_c   1.000
_cell.angle_alpha   90.00
_cell.angle_beta   90.00
_cell.angle_gamma   90.00
#
_symmetry.space_group_name_H-M   'P 1'
#
loop_
_entity.id
_entity.type
_entity.pdbx_description
1 polymer ?
#
loop_
_entity_poly.entity_id
_entity_poly.type
_entity_poly.pdbx_seq_one_letter_code
_entity_poly.pdbx_strand_id
1 'polypeptide(L)'
;LFVAPDWKETIVHRLFGGGGGACIHSEVIDVDGDGDLDWAGTLSGDHPFWLENPGPETAHKGAWTPRMIDLEITGVHCIRRSDIDNDGRDDLIINNFEPEKGIGDSISWLSIPTDPLNARQWDRHIFADKDARGGSHYMGVGDIDGDGWKEIAVGAKGAPFADGNWFAYWKNPGAEKVKGAWKKVILAENQTAATNILPADVNGDGKVDWLASRGHGVGVIWFENPSWKIHDIDTEIRSPHSLTVADHDQDGDLDAATCGYESERVMWYENDGKGNFTLHTLDDKQQSYDLRTEDMDGDGDLDLLNAGRGTMNVVWYENPLKK
;
A
#
# COMPACT_ATOMS: atom_id res chain seq x y z
N LEU A 1 -9.02 15.90 -7.03
CA LEU A 1 -8.13 16.75 -6.24
C LEU A 1 -8.95 17.66 -5.35
N PHE A 2 -8.60 17.71 -4.08
CA PHE A 2 -9.14 18.69 -3.13
C PHE A 2 -7.97 19.55 -2.65
N VAL A 3 -8.12 20.86 -2.66
CA VAL A 3 -7.04 21.81 -2.34
C VAL A 3 -7.37 22.56 -1.06
N ALA A 4 -6.47 22.47 -0.09
CA ALA A 4 -6.56 23.26 1.16
C ALA A 4 -6.45 24.77 0.87
N PRO A 5 -6.98 25.65 1.74
CA PRO A 5 -7.76 25.34 2.95
C PRO A 5 -9.25 25.11 2.68
N ASP A 6 -9.71 25.41 1.49
CA ASP A 6 -11.16 25.39 1.17
C ASP A 6 -11.67 24.00 0.80
N TRP A 7 -10.77 23.05 0.57
CA TRP A 7 -11.03 21.66 0.14
C TRP A 7 -11.97 21.59 -1.07
N LYS A 8 -11.85 22.56 -1.96
CA LYS A 8 -12.67 22.63 -3.17
C LYS A 8 -12.28 21.52 -4.14
N GLU A 9 -13.26 20.76 -4.57
CA GLU A 9 -13.09 19.69 -5.55
C GLU A 9 -12.70 20.25 -6.92
N THR A 10 -11.66 19.66 -7.52
CA THR A 10 -11.31 19.82 -8.93
C THR A 10 -11.19 18.44 -9.55
N ILE A 11 -11.94 18.19 -10.63
CA ILE A 11 -11.86 16.93 -11.37
C ILE A 11 -10.64 16.99 -12.29
N VAL A 12 -9.57 16.29 -11.93
CA VAL A 12 -8.33 16.25 -12.70
C VAL A 12 -8.36 15.20 -13.80
N HIS A 13 -9.15 14.13 -13.63
CA HIS A 13 -9.36 13.11 -14.65
C HIS A 13 -10.73 12.44 -14.50
N ARG A 14 -11.29 12.00 -15.63
CA ARG A 14 -12.49 11.16 -15.64
C ARG A 14 -12.16 9.82 -16.25
N LEU A 15 -12.30 8.81 -15.46
CA LEU A 15 -12.11 7.42 -15.90
C LEU A 15 -13.35 6.98 -16.67
N PHE A 16 -13.21 6.83 -17.98
CA PHE A 16 -14.25 6.32 -18.86
C PHE A 16 -13.99 4.84 -19.16
N GLY A 17 -14.50 3.96 -18.33
CA GLY A 17 -14.51 2.53 -18.61
C GLY A 17 -15.93 2.02 -18.70
N GLY A 18 -16.28 1.37 -19.79
CA GLY A 18 -17.62 0.78 -20.03
C GLY A 18 -17.98 -0.40 -19.13
N GLY A 19 -17.24 -0.65 -18.05
CA GLY A 19 -17.42 -1.76 -17.14
C GLY A 19 -17.59 -1.39 -15.66
N GLY A 20 -17.65 -0.11 -15.31
CA GLY A 20 -17.85 0.29 -13.91
C GLY A 20 -16.68 -0.07 -12.97
N GLY A 21 -15.45 -0.16 -13.49
CA GLY A 21 -14.27 -0.44 -12.71
C GLY A 21 -13.97 0.66 -11.69
N ALA A 22 -13.70 0.28 -10.45
CA ALA A 22 -13.21 1.18 -9.42
C ALA A 22 -11.68 1.26 -9.48
N CYS A 23 -11.10 2.42 -9.18
CA CYS A 23 -9.70 2.49 -8.80
C CYS A 23 -9.58 1.85 -7.41
N ILE A 24 -8.85 0.73 -7.32
CA ILE A 24 -8.73 0.00 -6.05
C ILE A 24 -7.58 0.54 -5.24
N HIS A 25 -6.46 0.86 -5.88
CA HIS A 25 -5.27 1.37 -5.25
C HIS A 25 -4.53 2.36 -6.15
N SER A 26 -3.90 3.34 -5.56
CA SER A 26 -3.08 4.33 -6.25
C SER A 26 -1.89 4.74 -5.41
N GLU A 27 -0.90 5.31 -6.07
CA GLU A 27 0.30 5.84 -5.43
C GLU A 27 0.58 7.25 -5.97
N VAL A 28 1.26 8.07 -5.17
CA VAL A 28 1.76 9.37 -5.61
C VAL A 28 3.28 9.31 -5.73
N ILE A 29 3.82 9.84 -6.83
CA ILE A 29 5.24 9.70 -7.18
C ILE A 29 5.60 10.79 -8.18
N ASP A 30 6.76 11.40 -8.03
CA ASP A 30 7.33 12.33 -9.04
C ASP A 30 7.89 11.49 -10.21
N VAL A 31 7.09 11.30 -11.24
CA VAL A 31 7.43 10.42 -12.37
C VAL A 31 8.42 11.10 -13.34
N ASP A 32 8.22 12.37 -13.64
CA ASP A 32 9.02 13.07 -14.65
C ASP A 32 10.19 13.88 -14.07
N GLY A 33 10.30 13.93 -12.75
CA GLY A 33 11.42 14.54 -12.04
C GLY A 33 11.34 16.07 -11.99
N ASP A 34 10.13 16.64 -12.11
CA ASP A 34 9.92 18.09 -12.07
C ASP A 34 9.70 18.64 -10.66
N GLY A 35 9.56 17.76 -9.67
CA GLY A 35 9.38 18.07 -8.25
C GLY A 35 7.93 18.11 -7.79
N ASP A 36 6.98 17.94 -8.69
CA ASP A 36 5.55 17.84 -8.37
C ASP A 36 5.13 16.37 -8.30
N LEU A 37 4.27 16.02 -7.34
CA LEU A 37 3.79 14.64 -7.23
C LEU A 37 2.70 14.36 -8.27
N ASP A 38 2.93 13.35 -9.08
CA ASP A 38 1.98 12.76 -10.01
C ASP A 38 1.11 11.71 -9.34
N TRP A 39 0.07 11.27 -10.02
CA TRP A 39 -0.77 10.19 -9.57
C TRP A 39 -0.60 8.95 -10.47
N ALA A 40 -0.26 7.81 -9.90
CA ALA A 40 -0.20 6.52 -10.59
C ALA A 40 -1.28 5.58 -10.08
N GLY A 41 -1.99 4.91 -10.98
CA GLY A 41 -3.06 4.00 -10.60
C GLY A 41 -3.62 3.22 -11.78
N THR A 42 -4.72 2.51 -11.52
CA THR A 42 -5.41 1.71 -12.52
C THR A 42 -6.88 1.57 -12.17
N LEU A 43 -7.71 1.34 -13.17
CA LEU A 43 -9.04 0.78 -12.98
C LEU A 43 -8.96 -0.74 -12.87
N SER A 44 -9.81 -1.32 -12.05
CA SER A 44 -9.96 -2.77 -12.00
C SER A 44 -10.25 -3.32 -13.41
N GLY A 45 -9.42 -4.25 -13.85
CA GLY A 45 -9.51 -4.85 -15.19
C GLY A 45 -8.85 -4.05 -16.32
N ASP A 46 -8.30 -2.88 -16.06
CA ASP A 46 -7.62 -2.04 -17.05
C ASP A 46 -6.11 -1.98 -16.80
N HIS A 47 -5.39 -1.31 -17.69
CA HIS A 47 -3.94 -1.16 -17.64
C HIS A 47 -3.53 -0.04 -16.66
N PRO A 48 -2.37 -0.13 -16.01
CA PRO A 48 -1.86 0.94 -15.16
C PRO A 48 -1.44 2.15 -16.00
N PHE A 49 -1.74 3.34 -15.48
CA PHE A 49 -1.39 4.62 -16.08
C PHE A 49 -1.04 5.64 -15.00
N TRP A 50 -0.42 6.73 -15.39
CA TRP A 50 -0.18 7.85 -14.50
C TRP A 50 -0.77 9.14 -15.06
N LEU A 51 -1.06 10.07 -14.19
CA LEU A 51 -1.56 11.40 -14.52
C LEU A 51 -0.47 12.41 -14.21
N GLU A 52 0.05 13.06 -15.26
CA GLU A 52 1.02 14.13 -15.15
C GLU A 52 0.40 15.34 -14.42
N ASN A 53 0.97 15.70 -13.28
CA ASN A 53 0.63 16.92 -12.56
C ASN A 53 1.18 18.13 -13.33
N PRO A 54 0.33 19.08 -13.77
CA PRO A 54 0.81 20.20 -14.56
C PRO A 54 1.41 21.34 -13.70
N GLY A 55 1.79 21.05 -12.46
CA GLY A 55 2.41 21.99 -11.54
C GLY A 55 1.43 22.82 -10.70
N PRO A 56 1.93 23.43 -9.62
CA PRO A 56 1.11 24.07 -8.57
C PRO A 56 0.23 25.21 -9.09
N GLU A 57 0.67 25.91 -10.14
CA GLU A 57 -0.08 27.01 -10.76
C GLU A 57 -1.33 26.52 -11.51
N THR A 58 -1.35 25.27 -11.97
CA THR A 58 -2.36 24.74 -12.89
C THR A 58 -3.03 23.46 -12.41
N ALA A 59 -2.49 22.74 -11.45
CA ALA A 59 -3.02 21.48 -10.96
C ALA A 59 -4.52 21.52 -10.58
N HIS A 60 -4.97 22.66 -10.05
CA HIS A 60 -6.35 22.89 -9.62
C HIS A 60 -7.28 23.46 -10.72
N LYS A 61 -6.79 23.63 -11.98
CA LYS A 61 -7.52 24.31 -13.04
C LYS A 61 -8.20 23.36 -14.04
N GLY A 62 -7.89 22.07 -13.99
CA GLY A 62 -8.51 21.15 -14.93
C GLY A 62 -7.85 19.80 -15.05
N ALA A 63 -8.05 19.16 -16.19
CA ALA A 63 -7.63 17.80 -16.44
C ALA A 63 -6.12 17.65 -16.52
N TRP A 64 -5.59 16.64 -15.84
CA TRP A 64 -4.22 16.19 -15.94
C TRP A 64 -4.06 15.25 -17.15
N THR A 65 -2.85 15.14 -17.68
CA THR A 65 -2.59 14.33 -18.87
C THR A 65 -2.37 12.86 -18.50
N PRO A 66 -3.21 11.92 -18.98
CA PRO A 66 -3.00 10.50 -18.73
C PRO A 66 -1.90 9.94 -19.63
N ARG A 67 -1.02 9.11 -19.06
CA ARG A 67 0.08 8.43 -19.74
C ARG A 67 0.13 6.97 -19.32
N MET A 68 0.42 6.07 -20.26
CA MET A 68 0.47 4.64 -19.99
C MET A 68 1.75 4.25 -19.26
N ILE A 69 1.62 3.33 -18.33
CA ILE A 69 2.72 2.67 -17.63
C ILE A 69 3.01 1.32 -18.29
N ASP A 70 2.00 0.49 -18.47
CA ASP A 70 2.14 -0.84 -19.05
C ASP A 70 0.88 -1.22 -19.86
N LEU A 71 1.07 -1.92 -20.98
CA LEU A 71 0.00 -2.30 -21.90
C LEU A 71 -0.39 -3.79 -21.81
N GLU A 72 0.25 -4.54 -20.91
CA GLU A 72 0.03 -5.98 -20.76
C GLU A 72 -0.46 -6.36 -19.36
N ILE A 73 -0.14 -5.54 -18.34
CA ILE A 73 -0.62 -5.75 -16.98
C ILE A 73 -2.09 -5.35 -16.91
N THR A 74 -2.92 -6.23 -16.34
CA THR A 74 -4.32 -5.98 -15.97
C THR A 74 -4.62 -6.64 -14.63
N GLY A 75 -5.77 -6.35 -14.02
CA GLY A 75 -6.16 -6.96 -12.74
C GLY A 75 -5.29 -6.54 -11.58
N VAL A 76 -4.79 -5.32 -11.63
CA VAL A 76 -3.95 -4.75 -10.56
C VAL A 76 -4.79 -4.49 -9.32
N HIS A 77 -4.29 -4.90 -8.17
CA HIS A 77 -4.95 -4.65 -6.89
C HIS A 77 -4.17 -3.72 -5.99
N CYS A 78 -2.84 -3.74 -6.02
CA CYS A 78 -1.99 -2.87 -5.25
C CYS A 78 -0.88 -2.28 -6.10
N ILE A 79 -0.60 -1.01 -5.87
CA ILE A 79 0.58 -0.30 -6.39
C ILE A 79 1.33 0.25 -5.19
N ARG A 80 2.66 0.13 -5.21
CA ARG A 80 3.57 0.74 -4.24
C ARG A 80 4.73 1.40 -4.96
N ARG A 81 5.38 2.35 -4.31
CA ARG A 81 6.63 2.94 -4.79
C ARG A 81 7.78 2.62 -3.85
N SER A 82 8.93 2.37 -4.40
CA SER A 82 10.20 2.29 -3.67
C SER A 82 11.35 2.14 -4.67
N ASP A 83 12.51 2.63 -4.35
CA ASP A 83 13.75 2.31 -5.06
C ASP A 83 14.10 0.83 -4.80
N ILE A 84 13.91 -0.01 -5.81
CA ILE A 84 14.06 -1.48 -5.74
C ILE A 84 15.42 -1.95 -6.21
N ASP A 85 16.02 -1.24 -7.18
CA ASP A 85 17.32 -1.60 -7.74
C ASP A 85 18.47 -0.73 -7.21
N ASN A 86 18.19 0.13 -6.23
CA ASN A 86 19.12 1.03 -5.57
C ASN A 86 19.80 2.00 -6.56
N ASP A 87 19.07 2.45 -7.59
CA ASP A 87 19.56 3.45 -8.56
C ASP A 87 19.34 4.90 -8.08
N GLY A 88 18.65 5.11 -6.96
CA GLY A 88 18.35 6.39 -6.35
C GLY A 88 17.04 7.01 -6.84
N ARG A 89 16.23 6.27 -7.60
CA ARG A 89 14.89 6.68 -8.05
C ARG A 89 13.86 5.67 -7.59
N ASP A 90 12.66 6.14 -7.29
CA ASP A 90 11.56 5.24 -6.99
C ASP A 90 11.13 4.45 -8.24
N ASP A 91 10.81 3.19 -8.06
CA ASP A 91 10.13 2.30 -9.00
C ASP A 91 8.67 2.13 -8.60
N LEU A 92 7.84 1.61 -9.50
CA LEU A 92 6.49 1.15 -9.17
C LEU A 92 6.46 -0.37 -9.00
N ILE A 93 5.87 -0.84 -7.91
CA ILE A 93 5.64 -2.25 -7.64
C ILE A 93 4.15 -2.53 -7.82
N ILE A 94 3.82 -3.55 -8.60
CA ILE A 94 2.44 -3.87 -8.98
C ILE A 94 2.19 -5.36 -8.80
N ASN A 95 1.06 -5.72 -8.18
CA ASN A 95 0.55 -7.09 -8.19
C ASN A 95 -0.66 -7.24 -9.11
N ASN A 96 -0.82 -8.43 -9.69
CA ASN A 96 -1.97 -8.79 -10.50
C ASN A 96 -2.66 -10.01 -9.90
N PHE A 97 -3.82 -9.85 -9.32
CA PHE A 97 -4.50 -10.97 -8.67
C PHE A 97 -5.73 -11.49 -9.44
N GLU A 98 -6.29 -10.69 -10.33
CA GLU A 98 -7.41 -11.08 -11.21
C GLU A 98 -7.15 -10.60 -12.64
N PRO A 99 -6.18 -11.17 -13.35
CA PRO A 99 -5.93 -10.74 -14.71
C PRO A 99 -7.04 -11.22 -15.63
N GLU A 100 -7.65 -10.32 -16.38
CA GLU A 100 -8.56 -10.71 -17.45
C GLU A 100 -7.79 -11.29 -18.63
N LYS A 101 -6.56 -10.85 -18.85
CA LYS A 101 -5.65 -11.28 -19.92
C LYS A 101 -4.20 -11.07 -19.50
N GLY A 102 -3.31 -11.90 -20.03
CA GLY A 102 -1.87 -11.70 -19.91
C GLY A 102 -1.23 -12.27 -18.64
N ILE A 103 -0.47 -11.44 -17.94
CA ILE A 103 0.29 -11.83 -16.75
C ILE A 103 -0.67 -11.95 -15.57
N GLY A 104 -0.74 -13.12 -14.94
CA GLY A 104 -1.61 -13.36 -13.80
C GLY A 104 -0.88 -13.91 -12.60
N ASP A 105 -1.45 -13.70 -11.40
CA ASP A 105 -0.93 -14.22 -10.14
C ASP A 105 0.55 -13.87 -9.89
N SER A 106 0.99 -12.71 -10.38
CA SER A 106 2.38 -12.29 -10.43
C SER A 106 2.59 -10.97 -9.71
N ILE A 107 3.84 -10.68 -9.35
CA ILE A 107 4.26 -9.37 -8.86
C ILE A 107 5.44 -8.90 -9.70
N SER A 108 5.37 -7.64 -10.09
CA SER A 108 6.40 -7.00 -10.91
C SER A 108 6.82 -5.68 -10.28
N TRP A 109 8.02 -5.24 -10.59
CA TRP A 109 8.39 -3.85 -10.42
C TRP A 109 8.75 -3.25 -11.79
N LEU A 110 8.55 -1.96 -11.94
CA LEU A 110 8.68 -1.24 -13.20
C LEU A 110 9.56 -0.01 -12.97
N SER A 111 10.68 0.05 -13.68
CA SER A 111 11.56 1.21 -13.63
C SER A 111 10.93 2.39 -14.37
N ILE A 112 10.98 3.58 -13.75
CA ILE A 112 10.56 4.81 -14.42
C ILE A 112 11.54 5.08 -15.58
N PRO A 113 11.04 5.25 -16.82
CA PRO A 113 11.90 5.55 -17.96
C PRO A 113 12.65 6.89 -17.82
N THR A 114 13.77 7.03 -18.52
CA THR A 114 14.49 8.31 -18.57
C THR A 114 13.72 9.43 -19.29
N ASP A 115 12.76 9.06 -20.14
CA ASP A 115 11.82 9.98 -20.80
C ASP A 115 10.39 9.46 -20.60
N PRO A 116 9.81 9.63 -19.39
CA PRO A 116 8.49 9.10 -19.06
C PRO A 116 7.36 9.79 -19.81
N LEU A 117 7.56 11.03 -20.24
CA LEU A 117 6.58 11.81 -21.01
C LEU A 117 6.29 11.21 -22.38
N ASN A 118 7.24 10.50 -22.98
CA ASN A 118 7.12 9.88 -24.29
C ASN A 118 7.06 8.34 -24.25
N ALA A 119 7.35 7.74 -23.10
CA ALA A 119 7.27 6.29 -22.93
C ALA A 119 5.82 5.80 -22.92
N ARG A 120 5.57 4.66 -23.59
CA ARG A 120 4.27 3.99 -23.59
C ARG A 120 4.30 2.64 -22.88
N GLN A 121 5.48 2.19 -22.51
CA GLN A 121 5.75 0.94 -21.82
C GLN A 121 6.99 1.16 -20.97
N TRP A 122 6.89 0.92 -19.67
CA TRP A 122 8.02 0.96 -18.75
C TRP A 122 8.76 -0.38 -18.76
N ASP A 123 10.03 -0.38 -18.32
CA ASP A 123 10.81 -1.61 -18.20
C ASP A 123 10.31 -2.43 -17.01
N ARG A 124 9.64 -3.54 -17.32
CA ARG A 124 8.95 -4.40 -16.35
C ARG A 124 9.80 -5.60 -16.00
N HIS A 125 9.97 -5.85 -14.70
CA HIS A 125 10.68 -6.97 -14.14
C HIS A 125 9.75 -7.83 -13.29
N ILE A 126 9.38 -9.03 -13.78
CA ILE A 126 8.52 -9.97 -13.06
C ILE A 126 9.40 -10.80 -12.14
N PHE A 127 9.37 -10.52 -10.84
CA PHE A 127 10.17 -11.27 -9.87
C PHE A 127 9.43 -12.43 -9.22
N ALA A 128 8.08 -12.40 -9.23
CA ALA A 128 7.19 -13.44 -8.72
C ALA A 128 6.25 -13.90 -9.84
N ASP A 129 6.76 -14.67 -10.82
CA ASP A 129 5.96 -15.14 -11.97
C ASP A 129 5.05 -16.28 -11.54
N LYS A 130 3.71 -16.05 -11.56
CA LYS A 130 2.66 -17.00 -11.17
C LYS A 130 2.85 -17.59 -9.76
N ASP A 131 3.59 -16.89 -8.91
CA ASP A 131 3.96 -17.30 -7.56
C ASP A 131 3.23 -16.51 -6.47
N ALA A 132 2.34 -15.58 -6.86
CA ALA A 132 1.52 -14.78 -5.95
C ALA A 132 0.04 -15.18 -5.98
N ARG A 133 -0.24 -16.48 -6.15
CA ARG A 133 -1.60 -17.03 -6.25
C ARG A 133 -2.39 -16.89 -4.98
N GLY A 134 -3.72 -16.90 -5.13
CA GLY A 134 -4.63 -16.95 -3.99
C GLY A 134 -5.20 -15.60 -3.61
N GLY A 135 -5.20 -14.64 -4.53
CA GLY A 135 -5.71 -13.30 -4.31
C GLY A 135 -4.72 -12.45 -3.51
N SER A 136 -3.50 -12.30 -4.07
CA SER A 136 -2.49 -11.38 -3.52
C SER A 136 -3.09 -10.00 -3.35
N HIS A 137 -2.93 -9.40 -2.17
CA HIS A 137 -3.65 -8.20 -1.79
C HIS A 137 -2.69 -7.00 -1.67
N TYR A 138 -2.62 -6.36 -0.53
CA TYR A 138 -1.73 -5.22 -0.35
C TYR A 138 -0.30 -5.66 -0.06
N MET A 139 0.64 -4.83 -0.45
CA MET A 139 2.07 -5.10 -0.37
C MET A 139 2.75 -4.19 0.65
N GLY A 140 3.77 -4.74 1.31
CA GLY A 140 4.77 -4.00 2.08
C GLY A 140 6.14 -4.11 1.44
N VAL A 141 6.94 -3.08 1.61
CA VAL A 141 8.30 -2.99 1.06
C VAL A 141 9.25 -2.54 2.17
N GLY A 142 10.29 -3.30 2.44
CA GLY A 142 11.28 -2.97 3.47
C GLY A 142 12.49 -3.88 3.46
N ASP A 143 13.61 -3.37 3.91
CA ASP A 143 14.85 -4.14 4.12
C ASP A 143 14.72 -4.94 5.42
N ILE A 144 14.24 -6.20 5.28
CA ILE A 144 13.89 -7.02 6.44
C ILE A 144 15.07 -7.76 7.06
N ASP A 145 16.15 -7.92 6.31
CA ASP A 145 17.34 -8.61 6.81
C ASP A 145 18.57 -7.71 6.95
N GLY A 146 18.43 -6.41 6.68
CA GLY A 146 19.46 -5.40 6.91
C GLY A 146 20.60 -5.44 5.89
N ASP A 147 20.37 -6.04 4.69
CA ASP A 147 21.40 -6.16 3.67
C ASP A 147 21.44 -4.96 2.70
N GLY A 148 20.56 -3.98 2.87
CA GLY A 148 20.44 -2.77 2.07
C GLY A 148 19.56 -2.94 0.82
N TRP A 149 18.94 -4.11 0.62
CA TRP A 149 18.01 -4.39 -0.47
C TRP A 149 16.61 -4.65 0.09
N LYS A 150 15.62 -4.01 -0.49
CA LYS A 150 14.26 -4.08 0.06
C LYS A 150 13.52 -5.32 -0.43
N GLU A 151 12.96 -6.07 0.50
CA GLU A 151 12.04 -7.17 0.26
C GLU A 151 10.63 -6.66 -0.03
N ILE A 152 9.85 -7.46 -0.73
CA ILE A 152 8.44 -7.19 -1.01
C ILE A 152 7.60 -8.29 -0.36
N ALA A 153 6.73 -7.91 0.56
CA ALA A 153 5.81 -8.81 1.25
C ALA A 153 4.37 -8.64 0.76
N VAL A 154 3.59 -9.74 0.84
CA VAL A 154 2.19 -9.78 0.40
C VAL A 154 1.38 -10.68 1.31
N GLY A 155 0.13 -10.28 1.56
CA GLY A 155 -0.92 -11.17 2.04
C GLY A 155 -1.77 -11.69 0.88
N ALA A 156 -2.06 -12.98 0.84
CA ALA A 156 -3.00 -13.58 -0.11
C ALA A 156 -4.26 -14.04 0.60
N LYS A 157 -5.37 -13.37 0.31
CA LYS A 157 -6.60 -13.47 1.12
C LYS A 157 -7.32 -14.81 1.07
N GLY A 158 -7.08 -15.63 0.04
CA GLY A 158 -7.83 -16.86 -0.19
C GLY A 158 -9.17 -16.61 -0.87
N ALA A 159 -10.21 -17.19 -0.37
CA ALA A 159 -11.53 -17.18 -1.01
C ALA A 159 -11.94 -15.82 -1.61
N PRO A 160 -12.47 -15.80 -2.86
CA PRO A 160 -12.84 -16.98 -3.69
C PRO A 160 -11.69 -17.65 -4.46
N PHE A 161 -10.46 -17.17 -4.31
CA PHE A 161 -9.28 -17.68 -5.01
C PHE A 161 -8.77 -18.96 -4.34
N ALA A 162 -8.33 -19.94 -5.15
CA ALA A 162 -7.57 -21.07 -4.65
C ALA A 162 -6.15 -20.65 -4.25
N ASP A 163 -5.46 -21.50 -3.47
CA ASP A 163 -4.04 -21.35 -3.12
C ASP A 163 -3.68 -20.09 -2.29
N GLY A 164 -4.65 -19.45 -1.64
CA GLY A 164 -4.47 -18.30 -0.76
C GLY A 164 -4.36 -18.65 0.72
N ASN A 165 -4.70 -17.70 1.59
CA ASN A 165 -4.63 -17.77 3.06
C ASN A 165 -3.19 -17.89 3.58
N TRP A 166 -2.29 -17.06 3.06
CA TRP A 166 -0.90 -17.02 3.50
C TRP A 166 -0.35 -15.59 3.52
N PHE A 167 0.71 -15.37 4.32
CA PHE A 167 1.62 -14.25 4.21
C PHE A 167 2.99 -14.74 3.75
N ALA A 168 3.62 -14.00 2.86
CA ALA A 168 4.94 -14.29 2.36
C ALA A 168 5.68 -13.02 1.97
N TYR A 169 7.00 -13.10 1.86
CA TYR A 169 7.80 -12.08 1.20
C TYR A 169 8.72 -12.71 0.15
N TRP A 170 9.17 -11.90 -0.79
CA TRP A 170 10.20 -12.26 -1.77
C TRP A 170 11.48 -11.53 -1.42
N LYS A 171 12.54 -12.33 -1.21
CA LYS A 171 13.85 -11.78 -0.88
C LYS A 171 14.49 -11.17 -2.12
N ASN A 172 14.87 -9.89 -2.03
CA ASN A 172 15.61 -9.21 -3.09
C ASN A 172 17.02 -9.84 -3.23
N PRO A 173 17.38 -10.33 -4.42
CA PRO A 173 18.67 -11.00 -4.60
C PRO A 173 19.86 -10.07 -4.81
N GLY A 174 19.67 -8.75 -4.74
CA GLY A 174 20.69 -7.73 -4.97
C GLY A 174 20.98 -7.42 -6.44
N ALA A 175 21.86 -6.46 -6.68
CA ALA A 175 22.11 -5.78 -7.95
C ALA A 175 22.21 -6.68 -9.19
N GLU A 176 22.94 -7.80 -9.09
CA GLU A 176 23.19 -8.68 -10.23
C GLU A 176 21.95 -9.46 -10.68
N LYS A 177 20.96 -9.63 -9.79
CA LYS A 177 19.80 -10.50 -10.00
C LYS A 177 18.45 -9.83 -9.74
N VAL A 178 18.43 -8.58 -9.33
CA VAL A 178 17.20 -7.84 -8.97
C VAL A 178 16.15 -7.88 -10.09
N LYS A 179 16.58 -7.90 -11.34
CA LYS A 179 15.71 -7.96 -12.53
C LYS A 179 15.17 -9.38 -12.86
N GLY A 180 15.60 -10.39 -12.13
CA GLY A 180 15.18 -11.78 -12.33
C GLY A 180 14.16 -12.24 -11.30
N ALA A 181 13.97 -13.56 -11.23
CA ALA A 181 13.10 -14.19 -10.24
C ALA A 181 13.69 -14.11 -8.82
N TRP A 182 12.85 -13.79 -7.84
CA TRP A 182 13.23 -13.72 -6.44
C TRP A 182 12.75 -14.97 -5.69
N LYS A 183 13.41 -15.23 -4.57
CA LYS A 183 13.05 -16.35 -3.71
C LYS A 183 11.91 -15.98 -2.78
N LYS A 184 10.78 -16.68 -2.90
CA LYS A 184 9.66 -16.61 -1.97
C LYS A 184 10.01 -17.24 -0.61
N VAL A 185 9.62 -16.59 0.46
CA VAL A 185 9.68 -17.07 1.84
C VAL A 185 8.28 -16.99 2.43
N ILE A 186 7.70 -18.12 2.79
CA ILE A 186 6.40 -18.17 3.47
C ILE A 186 6.62 -17.79 4.94
N LEU A 187 5.91 -16.76 5.40
CA LEU A 187 5.86 -16.36 6.81
C LEU A 187 4.87 -17.23 7.58
N ALA A 188 3.66 -17.39 7.04
CA ALA A 188 2.64 -18.24 7.64
C ALA A 188 1.61 -18.71 6.61
N GLU A 189 1.20 -19.95 6.73
CA GLU A 189 0.06 -20.55 6.03
C GLU A 189 -1.21 -20.55 6.91
N ASN A 190 -2.36 -20.87 6.32
CA ASN A 190 -3.66 -20.92 7.00
C ASN A 190 -4.07 -19.56 7.63
N GLN A 191 -3.62 -18.47 7.03
CA GLN A 191 -3.97 -17.11 7.42
C GLN A 191 -5.16 -16.61 6.60
N THR A 192 -6.36 -17.01 6.99
CA THR A 192 -7.59 -16.61 6.30
C THR A 192 -7.70 -15.10 6.19
N ALA A 193 -7.98 -14.62 4.96
CA ALA A 193 -8.15 -13.20 4.67
C ALA A 193 -6.89 -12.35 4.87
N ALA A 194 -5.70 -12.94 4.74
CA ALA A 194 -4.41 -12.24 4.73
C ALA A 194 -4.43 -11.09 3.72
N THR A 195 -4.13 -9.86 4.16
CA THR A 195 -4.37 -8.67 3.33
C THR A 195 -3.18 -7.71 3.36
N ASN A 196 -3.05 -6.90 4.41
CA ASN A 196 -1.93 -5.97 4.53
C ASN A 196 -0.75 -6.60 5.24
N ILE A 197 0.43 -6.15 4.87
CA ILE A 197 1.66 -6.47 5.54
C ILE A 197 2.63 -5.30 5.34
N LEU A 198 3.16 -4.72 6.41
CA LEU A 198 4.01 -3.53 6.39
C LEU A 198 5.24 -3.75 7.29
N PRO A 199 6.42 -3.19 6.92
CA PRO A 199 7.62 -3.30 7.73
C PRO A 199 7.56 -2.35 8.93
N ALA A 200 8.00 -2.83 10.11
CA ALA A 200 8.19 -2.02 11.31
C ALA A 200 9.13 -2.76 12.28
N ASP A 201 10.02 -2.05 12.98
CA ASP A 201 10.66 -2.59 14.19
C ASP A 201 9.64 -2.46 15.34
N VAL A 202 8.87 -3.52 15.60
CA VAL A 202 7.73 -3.50 16.52
C VAL A 202 8.18 -3.61 17.97
N ASN A 203 9.28 -4.31 18.21
CA ASN A 203 9.74 -4.64 19.57
C ASN A 203 11.01 -3.90 20.00
N GLY A 204 11.53 -2.98 19.16
CA GLY A 204 12.70 -2.16 19.47
C GLY A 204 14.00 -2.95 19.50
N ASP A 205 14.08 -4.12 18.84
CA ASP A 205 15.30 -4.95 18.85
C ASP A 205 16.29 -4.60 17.71
N GLY A 206 15.94 -3.61 16.90
CA GLY A 206 16.73 -3.12 15.76
C GLY A 206 16.57 -3.95 14.49
N LYS A 207 15.66 -4.91 14.46
CA LYS A 207 15.31 -5.67 13.27
C LYS A 207 13.91 -5.29 12.81
N VAL A 208 13.75 -5.26 11.50
CA VAL A 208 12.45 -4.97 10.91
C VAL A 208 11.57 -6.22 10.98
N ASP A 209 10.41 -6.09 11.61
CA ASP A 209 9.35 -7.07 11.69
C ASP A 209 8.32 -6.83 10.57
N TRP A 210 7.32 -7.71 10.46
CA TRP A 210 6.16 -7.50 9.60
C TRP A 210 4.89 -7.32 10.43
N LEU A 211 4.26 -6.17 10.33
CA LEU A 211 2.95 -5.89 10.91
C LEU A 211 1.87 -6.14 9.85
N ALA A 212 0.80 -6.86 10.17
CA ALA A 212 -0.15 -7.37 9.18
C ALA A 212 -1.60 -7.36 9.63
N SER A 213 -2.53 -7.30 8.68
CA SER A 213 -3.96 -7.39 8.94
C SER A 213 -4.66 -8.47 8.09
N ARG A 214 -5.78 -8.99 8.62
CA ARG A 214 -6.69 -9.91 7.93
C ARG A 214 -7.90 -9.14 7.41
N GLY A 215 -7.68 -8.32 6.38
CA GLY A 215 -8.60 -7.27 5.92
C GLY A 215 -9.96 -7.73 5.40
N HIS A 216 -10.15 -9.01 5.09
CA HIS A 216 -11.44 -9.61 4.78
C HIS A 216 -11.89 -10.63 5.84
N GLY A 217 -11.30 -10.58 7.02
CA GLY A 217 -11.56 -11.45 8.15
C GLY A 217 -11.45 -10.69 9.46
N VAL A 218 -10.68 -11.25 10.40
CA VAL A 218 -10.57 -10.69 11.76
C VAL A 218 -9.12 -10.61 12.18
N GLY A 219 -8.73 -9.44 12.69
CA GLY A 219 -7.52 -9.25 13.48
C GLY A 219 -6.38 -8.54 12.79
N VAL A 220 -5.56 -7.92 13.64
CA VAL A 220 -4.26 -7.32 13.36
C VAL A 220 -3.21 -8.10 14.14
N ILE A 221 -2.10 -8.41 13.49
CA ILE A 221 -1.01 -9.25 14.01
C ILE A 221 0.34 -8.67 13.61
N TRP A 222 1.42 -9.20 14.19
CA TRP A 222 2.76 -8.97 13.69
C TRP A 222 3.60 -10.26 13.73
N PHE A 223 4.63 -10.32 12.87
CA PHE A 223 5.58 -11.42 12.75
C PHE A 223 6.93 -10.97 13.25
N GLU A 224 7.40 -11.58 14.32
CA GLU A 224 8.70 -11.26 14.95
C GLU A 224 9.89 -11.81 14.14
N ASN A 225 10.77 -10.96 13.71
CA ASN A 225 12.01 -11.31 13.01
C ASN A 225 13.10 -11.74 14.03
N PRO A 226 13.85 -12.84 13.80
CA PRO A 226 13.86 -13.72 12.64
C PRO A 226 13.01 -14.99 12.81
N SER A 227 12.29 -15.09 13.90
CA SER A 227 11.56 -16.31 14.27
C SER A 227 10.28 -16.50 13.44
N TRP A 228 9.74 -15.42 12.90
CA TRP A 228 8.44 -15.30 12.27
C TRP A 228 7.28 -15.79 13.16
N LYS A 229 7.51 -15.72 14.46
CA LYS A 229 6.46 -15.98 15.43
C LYS A 229 5.36 -14.94 15.30
N ILE A 230 4.11 -15.41 15.31
CA ILE A 230 2.94 -14.54 15.23
C ILE A 230 2.58 -14.05 16.63
N HIS A 231 2.33 -12.76 16.73
CA HIS A 231 1.77 -12.10 17.89
C HIS A 231 0.46 -11.39 17.50
N ASP A 232 -0.56 -11.54 18.32
CA ASP A 232 -1.83 -10.84 18.11
C ASP A 232 -1.77 -9.43 18.70
N ILE A 233 -2.28 -8.44 17.95
CA ILE A 233 -2.48 -7.05 18.42
C ILE A 233 -3.96 -6.85 18.75
N ASP A 234 -4.84 -7.13 17.78
CA ASP A 234 -6.29 -7.03 17.96
C ASP A 234 -6.95 -8.29 17.37
N THR A 235 -7.68 -9.03 18.21
CA THR A 235 -8.35 -10.27 17.83
C THR A 235 -9.86 -10.08 17.57
N GLU A 236 -10.35 -8.84 17.64
CA GLU A 236 -11.79 -8.56 17.57
C GLU A 236 -12.18 -7.70 16.36
N ILE A 237 -11.27 -6.84 15.87
CA ILE A 237 -11.58 -5.97 14.73
C ILE A 237 -11.89 -6.79 13.48
N ARG A 238 -13.03 -6.50 12.84
CA ARG A 238 -13.48 -7.21 11.64
C ARG A 238 -13.28 -6.35 10.39
N SER A 239 -12.80 -7.02 9.36
CA SER A 239 -12.45 -6.43 8.06
C SER A 239 -11.50 -5.23 8.20
N PRO A 240 -10.32 -5.37 8.88
CA PRO A 240 -9.29 -4.34 8.95
C PRO A 240 -8.59 -4.22 7.60
N HIS A 241 -9.24 -3.54 6.64
CA HIS A 241 -8.88 -3.61 5.23
C HIS A 241 -7.64 -2.80 4.89
N SER A 242 -7.43 -1.67 5.53
CA SER A 242 -6.21 -0.87 5.40
C SER A 242 -5.41 -0.91 6.69
N LEU A 243 -4.10 -0.72 6.59
CA LEU A 243 -3.17 -0.65 7.70
C LEU A 243 -2.13 0.42 7.38
N THR A 244 -1.75 1.22 8.38
CA THR A 244 -0.65 2.16 8.31
C THR A 244 0.24 2.04 9.54
N VAL A 245 1.50 2.41 9.40
CA VAL A 245 2.52 2.37 10.45
C VAL A 245 3.22 3.71 10.48
N ALA A 246 3.26 4.35 11.65
CA ALA A 246 3.97 5.59 11.91
C ALA A 246 4.14 5.80 13.41
N ASP A 247 5.07 6.65 13.81
CA ASP A 247 5.19 7.17 15.17
C ASP A 247 4.16 8.30 15.35
N HIS A 248 2.94 7.94 15.80
CA HIS A 248 1.81 8.88 15.87
C HIS A 248 1.86 9.78 17.10
N ASP A 249 2.46 9.31 18.20
CA ASP A 249 2.56 10.10 19.44
C ASP A 249 3.94 10.73 19.65
N GLN A 250 4.86 10.51 18.71
CA GLN A 250 6.22 11.07 18.69
C GLN A 250 7.06 10.62 19.89
N ASP A 251 6.83 9.41 20.39
CA ASP A 251 7.63 8.81 21.47
C ASP A 251 8.87 8.04 20.98
N GLY A 252 8.99 7.84 19.67
CA GLY A 252 10.10 7.19 18.99
C GLY A 252 9.83 5.73 18.60
N ASP A 253 8.69 5.18 18.96
CA ASP A 253 8.27 3.82 18.63
C ASP A 253 7.26 3.84 17.46
N LEU A 254 7.19 2.76 16.68
CA LEU A 254 6.26 2.71 15.55
C LEU A 254 4.92 2.12 15.99
N ASP A 255 3.88 2.91 15.83
CA ASP A 255 2.49 2.56 16.05
C ASP A 255 1.83 1.98 14.81
N ALA A 256 0.59 1.51 14.97
CA ALA A 256 -0.25 1.10 13.86
C ALA A 256 -1.62 1.78 13.92
N ALA A 257 -2.21 2.00 12.74
CA ALA A 257 -3.61 2.38 12.66
C ALA A 257 -4.32 1.59 11.55
N THR A 258 -5.62 1.33 11.74
CA THR A 258 -6.45 0.61 10.78
C THR A 258 -7.88 1.07 10.79
N CYS A 259 -8.61 0.76 9.72
CA CYS A 259 -10.05 0.93 9.65
C CYS A 259 -10.74 -0.41 9.39
N GLY A 260 -11.73 -0.74 10.22
CA GLY A 260 -12.49 -1.99 10.14
C GLY A 260 -13.85 -1.78 9.49
N TYR A 261 -14.02 -2.23 8.24
CA TYR A 261 -15.28 -2.03 7.49
C TYR A 261 -16.51 -2.64 8.19
N GLU A 262 -16.41 -3.91 8.62
CA GLU A 262 -17.52 -4.59 9.30
C GLU A 262 -17.63 -4.20 10.79
N SER A 263 -16.54 -3.77 11.40
CA SER A 263 -16.54 -3.25 12.77
C SER A 263 -17.03 -1.82 12.87
N GLU A 264 -17.09 -1.09 11.75
CA GLU A 264 -17.41 0.35 11.69
C GLU A 264 -16.47 1.21 12.55
N ARG A 265 -15.22 0.77 12.73
CA ARG A 265 -14.24 1.41 13.62
C ARG A 265 -13.03 1.91 12.89
N VAL A 266 -12.48 3.02 13.37
CA VAL A 266 -11.12 3.47 13.11
C VAL A 266 -10.33 3.33 14.39
N MET A 267 -9.21 2.62 14.32
CA MET A 267 -8.40 2.24 15.49
C MET A 267 -6.98 2.75 15.34
N TRP A 268 -6.43 3.22 16.44
CA TRP A 268 -5.00 3.43 16.64
C TRP A 268 -4.50 2.44 17.70
N TYR A 269 -3.37 1.85 17.44
CA TYR A 269 -2.68 0.88 18.29
C TYR A 269 -1.35 1.49 18.71
N GLU A 270 -1.34 2.13 19.89
CA GLU A 270 -0.16 2.71 20.52
C GLU A 270 0.78 1.60 20.99
N ASN A 271 2.01 1.60 20.48
CA ASN A 271 3.05 0.63 20.82
C ASN A 271 3.92 1.18 21.96
N ASP A 272 4.41 0.33 22.84
CA ASP A 272 5.36 0.70 23.91
C ASP A 272 6.83 0.42 23.54
N GLY A 273 7.13 0.24 22.25
CA GLY A 273 8.46 -0.12 21.74
C GLY A 273 8.94 -1.51 22.13
N LYS A 274 8.07 -2.35 22.66
CA LYS A 274 8.37 -3.74 23.05
C LYS A 274 7.36 -4.74 22.49
N GLY A 275 6.52 -4.27 21.56
CA GLY A 275 5.49 -5.07 20.93
C GLY A 275 4.23 -5.27 21.79
N ASN A 276 4.02 -4.45 22.83
CA ASN A 276 2.76 -4.41 23.55
C ASN A 276 1.96 -3.19 23.08
N PHE A 277 0.69 -3.40 22.75
CA PHE A 277 -0.15 -2.37 22.17
C PHE A 277 -1.30 -1.97 23.11
N THR A 278 -1.52 -0.66 23.25
CA THR A 278 -2.74 -0.09 23.82
C THR A 278 -3.69 0.26 22.67
N LEU A 279 -4.93 -0.21 22.77
CA LEU A 279 -5.93 -0.07 21.72
C LEU A 279 -6.79 1.18 21.95
N HIS A 280 -6.80 2.10 20.98
CA HIS A 280 -7.62 3.31 21.01
C HIS A 280 -8.63 3.29 19.88
N THR A 281 -9.91 3.47 20.19
CA THR A 281 -10.96 3.68 19.19
C THR A 281 -11.09 5.16 18.90
N LEU A 282 -10.78 5.55 17.66
CA LEU A 282 -10.88 6.94 17.22
C LEU A 282 -12.29 7.27 16.72
N ASP A 283 -12.94 6.30 16.05
CA ASP A 283 -14.32 6.42 15.59
C ASP A 283 -15.01 5.04 15.63
N ASP A 284 -16.29 5.01 15.98
CA ASP A 284 -17.11 3.79 16.11
C ASP A 284 -18.32 3.76 15.14
N LYS A 285 -18.30 4.63 14.11
CA LYS A 285 -19.37 4.78 13.10
C LYS A 285 -18.87 4.93 11.66
N GLN A 286 -17.64 4.54 11.39
CA GLN A 286 -17.02 4.66 10.08
C GLN A 286 -16.87 3.30 9.39
N GLN A 287 -17.67 3.07 8.36
CA GLN A 287 -17.51 1.93 7.46
C GLN A 287 -16.44 2.23 6.40
N SER A 288 -15.19 2.15 6.81
CA SER A 288 -14.04 2.59 6.04
C SER A 288 -13.32 1.44 5.35
N TYR A 289 -12.64 1.76 4.25
CA TYR A 289 -11.94 0.79 3.44
C TYR A 289 -10.47 1.14 3.20
N ASP A 290 -10.11 2.42 3.26
CA ASP A 290 -8.72 2.87 3.19
C ASP A 290 -8.41 3.91 4.26
N LEU A 291 -7.19 3.88 4.77
CA LEU A 291 -6.65 4.77 5.78
C LEU A 291 -5.21 5.10 5.42
N ARG A 292 -4.85 6.38 5.52
CA ARG A 292 -3.50 6.90 5.25
C ARG A 292 -3.05 7.77 6.40
N THR A 293 -1.74 7.84 6.58
CA THR A 293 -1.07 8.71 7.54
C THR A 293 -0.37 9.83 6.77
N GLU A 294 -0.69 11.08 7.07
CA GLU A 294 -0.10 12.29 6.48
C GLU A 294 -0.21 13.45 7.47
N ASP A 295 0.70 14.40 7.41
CA ASP A 295 0.60 15.70 8.09
C ASP A 295 -0.32 16.60 7.26
N MET A 296 -1.62 16.60 7.59
CA MET A 296 -2.66 17.21 6.75
C MET A 296 -2.75 18.73 6.90
N ASP A 297 -2.31 19.28 8.01
CA ASP A 297 -2.37 20.72 8.29
C ASP A 297 -0.99 21.40 8.34
N GLY A 298 0.08 20.63 8.29
CA GLY A 298 1.45 21.13 8.22
C GLY A 298 2.01 21.56 9.57
N ASP A 299 1.47 21.03 10.67
CA ASP A 299 1.92 21.36 12.03
C ASP A 299 3.05 20.46 12.53
N GLY A 300 3.37 19.40 11.79
CA GLY A 300 4.50 18.49 11.97
C GLY A 300 4.19 17.29 12.86
N ASP A 301 2.93 17.00 13.12
CA ASP A 301 2.51 15.68 13.59
C ASP A 301 1.72 14.94 12.50
N LEU A 302 1.52 13.63 12.68
CA LEU A 302 0.94 12.78 11.65
C LEU A 302 -0.53 12.51 11.95
N ASP A 303 -1.38 12.91 11.04
CA ASP A 303 -2.82 12.72 11.06
C ASP A 303 -3.26 11.41 10.39
N LEU A 304 -4.55 11.11 10.49
CA LEU A 304 -5.17 9.99 9.79
C LEU A 304 -6.22 10.47 8.81
N LEU A 305 -5.99 10.23 7.52
CA LEU A 305 -6.96 10.45 6.45
C LEU A 305 -7.68 9.15 6.13
N ASN A 306 -9.01 9.12 6.27
CA ASN A 306 -9.83 7.93 6.19
C ASN A 306 -10.89 8.02 5.09
N ALA A 307 -10.99 6.99 4.26
CA ALA A 307 -11.96 6.88 3.19
C ALA A 307 -13.08 5.90 3.57
N GLY A 308 -14.24 6.44 3.89
CA GLY A 308 -15.44 5.72 4.27
C GLY A 308 -16.22 5.19 3.07
N ARG A 309 -15.94 3.96 2.62
CA ARG A 309 -16.67 3.32 1.51
C ARG A 309 -18.16 3.13 1.80
N GLY A 310 -18.50 2.68 2.99
CA GLY A 310 -19.89 2.47 3.40
C GLY A 310 -20.56 3.76 3.85
N THR A 311 -19.84 4.62 4.54
CA THR A 311 -20.31 5.94 5.00
C THR A 311 -20.29 7.00 3.91
N MET A 312 -19.68 6.73 2.75
CA MET A 312 -19.64 7.63 1.58
C MET A 312 -19.06 9.01 1.91
N ASN A 313 -17.96 9.04 2.68
CA ASN A 313 -17.28 10.26 3.10
C ASN A 313 -15.76 10.08 3.09
N VAL A 314 -15.06 11.20 3.23
CA VAL A 314 -13.64 11.24 3.60
C VAL A 314 -13.55 12.01 4.90
N VAL A 315 -12.87 11.49 5.88
CA VAL A 315 -12.71 12.07 7.20
C VAL A 315 -11.23 12.18 7.53
N TRP A 316 -10.85 13.31 8.02
CA TRP A 316 -9.54 13.56 8.57
C TRP A 316 -9.65 13.60 10.10
N TYR A 317 -8.83 12.82 10.77
CA TYR A 317 -8.65 12.82 12.22
C TYR A 317 -7.37 13.57 12.53
N GLU A 318 -7.53 14.82 12.97
CA GLU A 318 -6.42 15.68 13.41
C GLU A 318 -5.76 15.07 14.65
N ASN A 319 -4.44 14.92 14.60
CA ASN A 319 -3.66 14.50 15.75
C ASN A 319 -3.54 15.69 16.74
N PRO A 320 -3.88 15.54 18.02
CA PRO A 320 -3.92 16.66 18.94
C PRO A 320 -2.57 16.98 19.60
N LEU A 321 -1.46 16.36 19.22
CA LEU A 321 -0.16 16.54 19.88
C LEU A 321 0.35 17.97 19.76
N LYS A 322 0.15 18.58 18.58
CA LYS A 322 0.56 19.97 18.32
C LYS A 322 -0.66 20.79 17.93
N LYS A 323 -0.96 21.79 18.73
CA LYS A 323 -2.02 22.78 18.50
C LYS A 323 -1.46 24.18 18.55
#